data_476a98b1911daff90ea40f7ea59363d5
#
_entry.id   476a98b1911daff90ea40f7ea59363d5
#
_cell.length_a   1.000
_cell.length_b   1.000
_cell.length_c   1.000
_cell.angle_alpha   90.00
_cell.angle_beta   90.00
_cell.angle_gamma   90.00
#
_symmetry.space_group_name_H-M   'P 1'
#
loop_
_entity.id
_entity.type
_entity.pdbx_description
1 polymer ?
#
loop_
_entity_poly.entity_id
_entity_poly.type
_entity_poly.pdbx_seq_one_letter_code
_entity_poly.pdbx_strand_id
1 'polypeptide(L)'
;MSAFCVSRAAIGNPAAAKSESIGSRRSVASVRGLSTRAVTRAVIRRANRAGVVAMASGGDDVETLRFLTPKDCVDVKEKFGTPTYVYDLARLTEQATKAKAFPNAYGLTVRYAMKASPNAAILKVFRKAGLHIDASSGYEVHRAVKAGFGYDQISLSTQEFPDFFADLVEKGLKVNACSLSQLEAYGIMFPGSKVGLRFNPGLGSGGTGKTNVGGPSSSFGIWHELLPQAKEIVERHELVVDRIHTHIGSGSDPAVWMKTSGMSLDLCREFPTVETLNLGGGYKVGRMSYEQSTDLQVVGSPVKGLFE
;
A
#
# COMPACT_ATOMS: atom_id res chain seq x y z
N MET A 1 6.38 -3.79 -8.46
CA MET A 1 5.36 -2.78 -8.07
C MET A 1 4.15 -3.52 -7.55
N SER A 2 3.95 -3.43 -6.29
CA SER A 2 2.89 -4.19 -5.63
C SER A 2 1.94 -3.25 -4.94
N ALA A 3 0.74 -3.67 -4.88
CA ALA A 3 -0.35 -3.22 -4.07
C ALA A 3 -1.29 -2.23 -4.70
N PHE A 4 -2.39 -2.78 -5.04
CA PHE A 4 -3.60 -2.05 -5.36
C PHE A 4 -4.78 -2.83 -4.81
N CYS A 5 -5.71 -2.17 -4.29
CA CYS A 5 -7.14 -2.35 -4.40
C CYS A 5 -7.89 -2.12 -3.10
N VAL A 6 -8.78 -1.18 -3.14
CA VAL A 6 -9.86 -1.05 -2.16
C VAL A 6 -11.14 -0.82 -2.95
N SER A 7 -12.12 -1.66 -2.74
CA SER A 7 -13.46 -1.48 -3.26
C SER A 7 -14.37 -0.93 -2.15
N ARG A 8 -15.14 0.10 -2.44
CA ARG A 8 -16.15 0.65 -1.52
C ARG A 8 -17.49 0.05 -1.86
N ALA A 9 -18.02 -0.79 -1.02
CA ALA A 9 -19.42 -1.21 -1.09
C ALA A 9 -20.28 -0.13 -0.43
N ALA A 10 -21.10 0.57 -1.18
CA ALA A 10 -22.15 1.40 -0.64
C ALA A 10 -23.39 0.54 -0.44
N ILE A 11 -23.59 0.05 0.78
CA ILE A 11 -24.92 -0.43 1.18
C ILE A 11 -25.68 0.83 1.60
N GLY A 12 -26.70 1.18 0.80
CA GLY A 12 -27.39 2.44 0.92
C GLY A 12 -28.17 2.61 2.20
N ASN A 13 -28.09 3.79 2.76
CA ASN A 13 -29.24 4.51 3.25
C ASN A 13 -28.95 6.02 3.33
N PRO A 14 -29.84 6.91 2.85
CA PRO A 14 -29.59 8.34 2.84
C PRO A 14 -30.22 9.00 4.05
N ALA A 15 -29.41 9.60 4.92
CA ALA A 15 -29.90 10.64 5.82
C ALA A 15 -28.88 11.77 5.92
N ALA A 16 -29.29 12.91 5.43
CA ALA A 16 -28.54 14.16 5.48
C ALA A 16 -28.45 14.68 6.91
N ALA A 17 -27.25 15.10 7.32
CA ALA A 17 -27.10 16.03 8.43
C ALA A 17 -26.10 17.12 8.04
N LYS A 18 -26.60 18.35 8.06
CA LYS A 18 -25.84 19.59 7.97
C LYS A 18 -25.00 19.77 9.23
N SER A 19 -23.79 20.19 9.12
CA SER A 19 -23.04 20.77 10.25
C SER A 19 -22.39 22.08 9.84
N GLU A 20 -22.65 23.05 10.67
CA GLU A 20 -22.22 24.44 10.56
C GLU A 20 -20.73 24.63 10.86
N SER A 21 -20.18 25.62 10.21
CA SER A 21 -18.82 26.10 10.41
C SER A 21 -18.68 26.92 11.69
N ILE A 22 -17.67 26.63 12.51
CA ILE A 22 -17.17 27.56 13.53
C ILE A 22 -15.70 27.83 13.25
N GLY A 23 -15.42 29.06 12.90
CA GLY A 23 -14.07 29.56 12.72
C GLY A 23 -13.41 29.92 14.05
N SER A 24 -12.14 29.62 14.16
CA SER A 24 -11.26 30.28 15.14
C SER A 24 -9.86 30.48 14.55
N ARG A 25 -9.53 31.74 14.31
CA ARG A 25 -8.18 32.19 14.00
C ARG A 25 -7.36 32.27 15.31
N ARG A 26 -6.20 31.62 15.35
CA ARG A 26 -5.09 32.11 16.19
C ARG A 26 -3.77 31.99 15.42
N SER A 27 -3.14 33.13 15.33
CA SER A 27 -1.80 33.40 14.81
C SER A 27 -0.73 32.75 15.70
N VAL A 28 0.27 32.12 15.10
CA VAL A 28 1.52 31.77 15.78
C VAL A 28 2.69 32.33 14.97
N ALA A 29 3.56 32.93 15.71
CA ALA A 29 4.69 33.74 15.28
C ALA A 29 5.78 32.96 14.55
N SER A 30 6.42 33.68 13.64
CA SER A 30 7.67 33.38 12.94
C SER A 30 8.82 33.05 13.92
N VAL A 31 9.48 31.92 13.71
CA VAL A 31 10.86 31.69 14.14
C VAL A 31 11.74 31.55 12.90
N ARG A 32 12.60 32.51 12.71
CA ARG A 32 13.64 32.55 11.69
C ARG A 32 14.80 31.64 12.04
N GLY A 33 15.27 30.91 11.05
CA GLY A 33 16.69 30.70 10.77
C GLY A 33 17.39 29.60 11.55
N LEU A 34 17.64 28.50 10.85
CA LEU A 34 18.92 27.78 10.93
C LEU A 34 19.13 26.96 9.64
N SER A 35 20.08 27.47 8.86
CA SER A 35 20.66 26.78 7.71
C SER A 35 21.57 25.66 8.21
N THR A 36 21.24 24.42 7.92
CA THR A 36 22.18 23.30 8.03
C THR A 36 22.31 22.61 6.69
N ARG A 37 23.36 23.01 5.96
CA ARG A 37 23.96 22.18 4.91
C ARG A 37 24.66 21.01 5.60
N ALA A 38 24.01 19.87 5.69
CA ALA A 38 24.67 18.59 5.97
C ALA A 38 25.08 17.97 4.64
N VAL A 39 26.31 18.22 4.23
CA VAL A 39 27.00 17.45 3.17
C VAL A 39 27.47 16.15 3.79
N THR A 40 26.75 15.07 3.57
CA THR A 40 27.23 13.73 3.94
C THR A 40 28.29 13.31 2.92
N ARG A 41 29.56 13.48 3.26
CA ARG A 41 30.69 12.89 2.53
C ARG A 41 30.68 11.38 2.78
N ALA A 42 30.23 10.61 1.82
CA ALA A 42 30.49 9.18 1.81
C ALA A 42 31.99 8.94 1.53
N VAL A 43 32.66 8.29 2.50
CA VAL A 43 34.05 7.83 2.34
C VAL A 43 34.06 6.65 1.37
N ILE A 44 34.50 6.89 0.14
CA ILE A 44 34.73 5.82 -0.83
C ILE A 44 36.05 5.13 -0.46
N ARG A 45 36.00 3.92 0.12
CA ARG A 45 37.14 3.01 0.13
C ARG A 45 37.33 2.48 -1.29
N ARG A 46 38.48 2.81 -1.91
CA ARG A 46 38.95 2.20 -3.14
C ARG A 46 39.08 0.69 -2.91
N ALA A 47 38.16 -0.09 -3.46
CA ALA A 47 38.37 -1.51 -3.68
C ALA A 47 39.19 -1.69 -4.95
N ASN A 48 40.27 -2.47 -4.88
CA ASN A 48 41.17 -2.79 -5.96
C ASN A 48 40.41 -3.36 -7.17
N ARG A 49 40.78 -2.88 -8.34
CA ARG A 49 40.39 -3.45 -9.64
C ARG A 49 40.93 -4.89 -9.73
N ALA A 50 40.10 -5.85 -9.40
CA ALA A 50 40.16 -7.18 -9.99
C ALA A 50 39.08 -7.18 -11.09
N GLY A 51 39.48 -7.41 -12.30
CA GLY A 51 38.61 -7.34 -13.47
C GLY A 51 37.49 -8.35 -13.38
N VAL A 52 36.26 -7.84 -13.28
CA VAL A 52 35.08 -8.64 -13.60
C VAL A 52 35.03 -8.66 -15.13
N VAL A 53 35.60 -9.72 -15.70
CA VAL A 53 35.32 -10.10 -17.08
C VAL A 53 33.87 -10.56 -17.08
N ALA A 54 32.98 -9.73 -17.61
CA ALA A 54 31.63 -10.17 -17.95
C ALA A 54 31.77 -11.29 -18.98
N MET A 55 31.49 -12.52 -18.58
CA MET A 55 31.29 -13.61 -19.51
C MET A 55 30.04 -13.27 -20.33
N ALA A 56 30.27 -12.72 -21.53
CA ALA A 56 29.23 -12.68 -22.54
C ALA A 56 29.00 -14.13 -22.99
N SER A 57 27.96 -14.78 -22.43
CA SER A 57 27.40 -15.97 -23.02
C SER A 57 26.78 -15.54 -24.37
N GLY A 58 27.31 -16.09 -25.47
CA GLY A 58 26.87 -15.79 -26.81
C GLY A 58 25.40 -16.14 -27.02
N GLY A 59 24.64 -15.14 -27.38
CA GLY A 59 23.24 -15.15 -27.77
C GLY A 59 22.80 -13.68 -27.90
N ASP A 60 22.18 -13.31 -28.99
CA ASP A 60 21.79 -11.95 -29.38
C ASP A 60 20.78 -11.22 -28.45
N ASP A 61 20.70 -11.57 -27.15
CA ASP A 61 19.86 -10.92 -26.16
C ASP A 61 20.62 -9.83 -25.39
N VAL A 62 21.07 -8.81 -26.10
CA VAL A 62 21.46 -7.57 -25.45
C VAL A 62 20.18 -6.90 -24.94
N GLU A 63 20.02 -6.86 -23.61
CA GLU A 63 18.87 -6.18 -23.01
C GLU A 63 18.84 -4.73 -23.43
N THR A 64 17.85 -4.35 -24.23
CA THR A 64 17.72 -2.98 -24.72
C THR A 64 17.23 -2.06 -23.59
N LEU A 65 17.75 -0.85 -23.55
CA LEU A 65 17.27 0.19 -22.64
C LEU A 65 15.78 0.46 -22.92
N ARG A 66 14.95 0.42 -21.87
CA ARG A 66 13.49 0.47 -22.02
C ARG A 66 12.98 1.84 -22.44
N PHE A 67 13.59 2.93 -21.95
CA PHE A 67 13.16 4.31 -22.18
C PHE A 67 14.33 5.29 -22.25
N LEU A 68 15.54 4.90 -21.87
CA LEU A 68 16.74 5.72 -21.97
C LEU A 68 17.45 5.44 -23.29
N THR A 69 17.93 6.48 -23.92
CA THR A 69 18.91 6.36 -25.01
C THR A 69 20.34 6.24 -24.44
N PRO A 70 21.33 5.76 -25.22
CA PRO A 70 22.72 5.79 -24.78
C PRO A 70 23.20 7.20 -24.39
N LYS A 71 22.72 8.24 -25.09
CA LYS A 71 23.00 9.63 -24.77
C LYS A 71 22.43 10.01 -23.39
N ASP A 72 21.17 9.65 -23.10
CA ASP A 72 20.56 9.92 -21.78
C ASP A 72 21.35 9.27 -20.66
N CYS A 73 21.87 8.07 -20.85
CA CYS A 73 22.69 7.38 -19.86
C CYS A 73 23.99 8.15 -19.57
N VAL A 74 24.65 8.70 -20.61
CA VAL A 74 25.84 9.54 -20.46
C VAL A 74 25.50 10.83 -19.71
N ASP A 75 24.45 11.53 -20.13
CA ASP A 75 24.01 12.79 -19.55
C ASP A 75 23.63 12.59 -18.04
N VAL A 76 22.94 11.48 -17.69
CA VAL A 76 22.62 11.12 -16.31
C VAL A 76 23.89 10.83 -15.51
N LYS A 77 24.83 10.06 -16.07
CA LYS A 77 26.11 9.77 -15.40
C LYS A 77 26.89 11.04 -15.11
N GLU A 78 26.98 11.95 -16.08
CA GLU A 78 27.73 13.21 -15.92
C GLU A 78 27.07 14.13 -14.89
N LYS A 79 25.74 14.22 -14.90
CA LYS A 79 25.00 15.14 -14.05
C LYS A 79 24.80 14.62 -12.62
N PHE A 80 24.57 13.33 -12.43
CA PHE A 80 24.17 12.72 -11.16
C PHE A 80 25.14 11.67 -10.64
N GLY A 81 26.06 11.18 -11.47
CA GLY A 81 26.96 10.08 -11.14
C GLY A 81 26.31 8.70 -11.28
N THR A 82 27.08 7.68 -10.94
CA THR A 82 26.67 6.28 -10.93
C THR A 82 27.10 5.61 -9.61
N PRO A 83 26.32 4.64 -9.07
CA PRO A 83 25.04 4.12 -9.58
C PRO A 83 23.88 5.09 -9.32
N THR A 84 22.90 5.13 -10.23
CA THR A 84 21.74 6.02 -10.15
C THR A 84 20.48 5.29 -10.64
N TYR A 85 19.36 5.43 -9.91
CA TYR A 85 18.05 4.98 -10.35
C TYR A 85 17.37 6.08 -11.17
N VAL A 86 16.87 5.73 -12.34
CA VAL A 86 16.14 6.64 -13.24
C VAL A 86 14.69 6.14 -13.37
N TYR A 87 13.73 7.04 -13.23
CA TYR A 87 12.30 6.74 -13.30
C TYR A 87 11.65 7.49 -14.46
N ASP A 88 10.87 6.78 -15.26
CA ASP A 88 10.03 7.37 -16.30
C ASP A 88 8.70 7.82 -15.70
N LEU A 89 8.46 9.14 -15.68
CA LEU A 89 7.22 9.73 -15.13
C LEU A 89 5.99 9.38 -15.98
N ALA A 90 6.13 9.27 -17.29
CA ALA A 90 5.03 8.87 -18.17
C ALA A 90 4.60 7.44 -17.84
N ARG A 91 5.56 6.54 -17.66
CA ARG A 91 5.29 5.16 -17.28
C ARG A 91 4.66 5.04 -15.90
N LEU A 92 5.10 5.83 -14.91
CA LEU A 92 4.47 5.87 -13.58
C LEU A 92 2.99 6.30 -13.67
N THR A 93 2.72 7.32 -14.47
CA THR A 93 1.35 7.83 -14.68
C THR A 93 0.48 6.80 -15.41
N GLU A 94 1.00 6.15 -16.44
CA GLU A 94 0.33 5.06 -17.16
C GLU A 94 -0.05 3.91 -16.21
N GLN A 95 0.88 3.47 -15.36
CA GLN A 95 0.60 2.39 -14.42
C GLN A 95 -0.45 2.79 -13.36
N ALA A 96 -0.43 4.05 -12.90
CA ALA A 96 -1.46 4.57 -12.01
C ALA A 96 -2.84 4.56 -12.68
N THR A 97 -2.91 4.93 -13.95
CA THR A 97 -4.15 4.90 -14.75
C THR A 97 -4.67 3.46 -14.92
N LYS A 98 -3.80 2.52 -15.27
CA LYS A 98 -4.16 1.10 -15.38
C LYS A 98 -4.71 0.54 -14.06
N ALA A 99 -4.08 0.90 -12.93
CA ALA A 99 -4.55 0.46 -11.63
C ALA A 99 -5.94 1.03 -11.29
N LYS A 100 -6.21 2.29 -11.63
CA LYS A 100 -7.54 2.91 -11.44
C LYS A 100 -8.63 2.33 -12.34
N ALA A 101 -8.24 1.68 -13.43
CA ALA A 101 -9.15 0.99 -14.34
C ALA A 101 -9.45 -0.47 -13.90
N PHE A 102 -8.99 -0.90 -12.71
CA PHE A 102 -9.31 -2.22 -12.18
C PHE A 102 -10.83 -2.39 -12.08
N PRO A 103 -11.41 -3.50 -12.60
CA PRO A 103 -12.83 -3.75 -12.57
C PRO A 103 -13.40 -3.72 -11.15
N ASN A 104 -14.48 -2.98 -10.95
CA ASN A 104 -15.13 -2.83 -9.66
C ASN A 104 -16.63 -2.60 -9.83
N ALA A 105 -17.43 -2.96 -8.81
CA ALA A 105 -18.88 -2.80 -8.80
C ALA A 105 -19.33 -1.50 -8.11
N TYR A 106 -18.67 -1.10 -7.03
CA TYR A 106 -19.14 -0.05 -6.11
C TYR A 106 -18.15 1.09 -5.89
N GLY A 107 -17.22 1.27 -6.80
CA GLY A 107 -16.16 2.27 -6.71
C GLY A 107 -14.85 1.70 -6.20
N LEU A 108 -13.77 2.39 -6.55
CA LEU A 108 -12.41 1.93 -6.32
C LEU A 108 -11.55 3.06 -5.78
N THR A 109 -10.89 2.80 -4.65
CA THR A 109 -9.76 3.60 -4.17
C THR A 109 -8.47 2.80 -4.33
N VAL A 110 -7.59 3.24 -5.20
CA VAL A 110 -6.27 2.62 -5.36
C VAL A 110 -5.30 3.19 -4.33
N ARG A 111 -4.68 2.33 -3.54
CA ARG A 111 -3.64 2.70 -2.57
C ARG A 111 -2.28 2.18 -3.04
N TYR A 112 -1.31 3.07 -3.10
CA TYR A 112 0.06 2.70 -3.44
C TYR A 112 0.79 2.20 -2.19
N ALA A 113 1.23 0.95 -2.22
CA ALA A 113 2.09 0.41 -1.16
C ALA A 113 3.47 1.02 -1.25
N MET A 114 3.71 2.03 -0.45
CA MET A 114 4.92 2.85 -0.56
C MET A 114 6.21 2.15 -0.10
N LYS A 115 6.12 0.98 0.51
CA LYS A 115 7.28 0.11 0.75
C LYS A 115 8.05 -0.23 -0.54
N ALA A 116 7.39 -0.19 -1.71
CA ALA A 116 8.02 -0.41 -3.01
C ALA A 116 8.99 0.71 -3.40
N SER A 117 8.62 1.98 -3.16
CA SER A 117 9.49 3.15 -3.30
C SER A 117 8.89 4.35 -2.55
N PRO A 118 9.46 4.75 -1.41
CA PRO A 118 8.98 5.88 -0.62
C PRO A 118 9.56 7.23 -1.09
N ASN A 119 10.04 7.31 -2.35
CA ASN A 119 10.61 8.55 -2.90
C ASN A 119 9.51 9.61 -3.06
N ALA A 120 9.72 10.79 -2.48
CA ALA A 120 8.71 11.85 -2.47
C ALA A 120 8.32 12.34 -3.88
N ALA A 121 9.23 12.31 -4.86
CA ALA A 121 8.90 12.69 -6.23
C ALA A 121 7.92 11.69 -6.87
N ILE A 122 8.12 10.38 -6.64
CA ILE A 122 7.20 9.32 -7.09
C ILE A 122 5.86 9.44 -6.39
N LEU A 123 5.85 9.64 -5.07
CA LEU A 123 4.64 9.83 -4.29
C LEU A 123 3.81 11.01 -4.79
N LYS A 124 4.44 12.14 -5.14
CA LYS A 124 3.77 13.31 -5.73
C LYS A 124 3.13 13.01 -7.09
N VAL A 125 3.76 12.18 -7.93
CA VAL A 125 3.16 11.73 -9.20
C VAL A 125 1.90 10.93 -8.93
N PHE A 126 1.95 9.97 -8.01
CA PHE A 126 0.79 9.16 -7.67
C PHE A 126 -0.32 9.97 -6.99
N ARG A 127 0.03 10.92 -6.13
CA ARG A 127 -0.94 11.86 -5.56
C ARG A 127 -1.67 12.66 -6.65
N LYS A 128 -0.91 13.20 -7.63
CA LYS A 128 -1.50 13.92 -8.77
C LYS A 128 -2.41 13.02 -9.61
N ALA A 129 -2.09 11.72 -9.72
CA ALA A 129 -2.93 10.73 -10.38
C ALA A 129 -4.16 10.33 -9.56
N GLY A 130 -4.32 10.82 -8.33
CA GLY A 130 -5.45 10.54 -7.45
C GLY A 130 -5.35 9.20 -6.71
N LEU A 131 -4.15 8.64 -6.56
CA LEU A 131 -3.92 7.49 -5.71
C LEU A 131 -3.82 7.91 -4.24
N HIS A 132 -4.21 7.00 -3.37
CA HIS A 132 -3.98 7.06 -1.94
C HIS A 132 -2.74 6.24 -1.55
N ILE A 133 -2.43 6.15 -0.26
CA ILE A 133 -1.26 5.45 0.26
C ILE A 133 -1.66 4.26 1.13
N ASP A 134 -0.93 3.16 0.98
CA ASP A 134 -0.83 2.08 1.95
C ASP A 134 0.57 2.13 2.57
N ALA A 135 0.61 2.41 3.87
CA ALA A 135 1.83 2.53 4.66
C ALA A 135 2.03 1.29 5.54
N SER A 136 3.28 0.87 5.71
CA SER A 136 3.67 -0.28 6.54
C SER A 136 4.33 0.13 7.85
N SER A 137 4.50 1.43 8.10
CA SER A 137 5.06 1.98 9.34
C SER A 137 4.66 3.44 9.56
N GLY A 138 4.77 3.92 10.79
CA GLY A 138 4.54 5.34 11.12
C GLY A 138 5.49 6.28 10.38
N TYR A 139 6.72 5.85 10.11
CA TYR A 139 7.68 6.65 9.34
C TYR A 139 7.27 6.79 7.87
N GLU A 140 6.65 5.77 7.30
CA GLU A 140 6.06 5.87 5.96
C GLU A 140 4.89 6.85 5.95
N VAL A 141 4.04 6.86 6.99
CA VAL A 141 2.98 7.86 7.16
C VAL A 141 3.57 9.27 7.13
N HIS A 142 4.60 9.54 7.93
CA HIS A 142 5.27 10.86 7.92
C HIS A 142 5.84 11.24 6.55
N ARG A 143 6.40 10.27 5.82
CA ARG A 143 6.90 10.51 4.44
C ARG A 143 5.77 10.83 3.47
N ALA A 144 4.65 10.13 3.57
CA ALA A 144 3.48 10.38 2.74
C ALA A 144 2.89 11.78 3.00
N VAL A 145 2.77 12.17 4.26
CA VAL A 145 2.31 13.52 4.66
C VAL A 145 3.26 14.59 4.13
N LYS A 146 4.59 14.39 4.25
CA LYS A 146 5.59 15.31 3.66
C LYS A 146 5.53 15.37 2.13
N ALA A 147 5.05 14.32 1.46
CA ALA A 147 4.78 14.33 0.02
C ALA A 147 3.46 15.01 -0.34
N GLY A 148 2.64 15.39 0.66
CA GLY A 148 1.43 16.18 0.52
C GLY A 148 0.12 15.38 0.63
N PHE A 149 0.13 14.11 1.04
CA PHE A 149 -1.09 13.34 1.32
C PHE A 149 -1.73 13.79 2.64
N GLY A 150 -3.06 13.84 2.69
CA GLY A 150 -3.81 13.97 3.94
C GLY A 150 -3.79 12.65 4.71
N TYR A 151 -3.94 12.70 6.03
CA TYR A 151 -4.00 11.50 6.87
C TYR A 151 -5.15 10.55 6.48
N ASP A 152 -6.30 11.11 6.07
CA ASP A 152 -7.47 10.39 5.55
C ASP A 152 -7.21 9.62 4.25
N GLN A 153 -6.17 10.00 3.51
CA GLN A 153 -5.71 9.34 2.30
C GLN A 153 -4.72 8.20 2.58
N ILE A 154 -4.31 8.01 3.84
CA ILE A 154 -3.29 7.03 4.22
C ILE A 154 -3.95 5.92 5.03
N SER A 155 -3.66 4.67 4.68
CA SER A 155 -4.02 3.48 5.44
C SER A 155 -2.74 2.87 6.02
N LEU A 156 -2.73 2.59 7.31
CA LEU A 156 -1.61 1.96 8.00
C LEU A 156 -1.94 0.50 8.30
N SER A 157 -1.09 -0.41 7.81
CA SER A 157 -1.08 -1.83 8.17
C SER A 157 0.33 -2.18 8.61
N THR A 158 0.58 -2.15 9.92
CA THR A 158 1.92 -2.35 10.51
C THR A 158 1.93 -3.52 11.47
N GLN A 159 3.10 -4.09 11.74
CA GLN A 159 3.28 -5.13 12.76
C GLN A 159 3.37 -4.53 14.17
N GLU A 160 3.84 -3.29 14.30
CA GLU A 160 4.00 -2.59 15.56
C GLU A 160 3.46 -1.17 15.46
N PHE A 161 2.75 -0.72 16.49
CA PHE A 161 2.35 0.68 16.58
C PHE A 161 3.55 1.54 16.98
N PRO A 162 3.81 2.67 16.29
CA PRO A 162 4.87 3.58 16.69
C PRO A 162 4.49 4.33 17.98
N ASP A 163 5.48 4.85 18.73
CA ASP A 163 5.25 5.60 19.97
C ASP A 163 4.29 6.80 19.79
N PHE A 164 4.29 7.39 18.61
CA PHE A 164 3.42 8.53 18.23
C PHE A 164 2.10 8.08 17.56
N PHE A 165 1.66 6.85 17.77
CA PHE A 165 0.52 6.26 17.08
C PHE A 165 -0.78 7.00 17.34
N ALA A 166 -1.04 7.38 18.60
CA ALA A 166 -2.25 8.10 18.99
C ALA A 166 -2.40 9.43 18.22
N ASP A 167 -1.32 10.20 18.11
CA ASP A 167 -1.28 11.45 17.35
C ASP A 167 -1.63 11.26 15.86
N LEU A 168 -1.26 10.13 15.27
CA LEU A 168 -1.60 9.81 13.88
C LEU A 168 -3.09 9.50 13.72
N VAL A 169 -3.67 8.74 14.65
CA VAL A 169 -5.09 8.36 14.65
C VAL A 169 -5.98 9.58 14.84
N GLU A 170 -5.65 10.44 15.81
CA GLU A 170 -6.35 11.71 16.06
C GLU A 170 -6.36 12.65 14.84
N LYS A 171 -5.33 12.58 14.00
CA LYS A 171 -5.25 13.30 12.72
C LYS A 171 -6.05 12.65 11.58
N GLY A 172 -6.72 11.56 11.83
CA GLY A 172 -7.59 10.88 10.86
C GLY A 172 -6.93 9.77 10.04
N LEU A 173 -5.78 9.25 10.51
CA LEU A 173 -5.14 8.09 9.88
C LEU A 173 -6.07 6.87 9.93
N LYS A 174 -6.18 6.16 8.82
CA LYS A 174 -6.92 4.89 8.75
C LYS A 174 -6.03 3.74 9.17
N VAL A 175 -6.40 3.03 10.23
CA VAL A 175 -5.61 1.93 10.80
C VAL A 175 -6.28 0.60 10.53
N ASN A 176 -5.49 -0.42 10.15
CA ASN A 176 -5.92 -1.81 10.11
C ASN A 176 -5.16 -2.58 11.21
N ALA A 177 -5.87 -3.06 12.23
CA ALA A 177 -5.31 -3.96 13.23
C ALA A 177 -4.94 -5.30 12.57
N CYS A 178 -3.70 -5.75 12.78
CA CYS A 178 -3.12 -6.93 12.14
C CYS A 178 -2.98 -8.14 13.08
N SER A 179 -3.37 -7.98 14.34
CA SER A 179 -3.40 -9.04 15.36
C SER A 179 -4.46 -8.74 16.42
N LEU A 180 -4.85 -9.74 17.22
CA LEU A 180 -5.77 -9.53 18.36
C LEU A 180 -5.17 -8.57 19.38
N SER A 181 -3.86 -8.67 19.66
CA SER A 181 -3.18 -7.75 20.57
C SER A 181 -3.20 -6.30 20.11
N GLN A 182 -3.04 -6.06 18.79
CA GLN A 182 -3.19 -4.72 18.24
C GLN A 182 -4.63 -4.21 18.32
N LEU A 183 -5.60 -5.09 18.06
CA LEU A 183 -7.02 -4.73 18.16
C LEU A 183 -7.40 -4.36 19.59
N GLU A 184 -6.95 -5.14 20.57
CA GLU A 184 -7.13 -4.85 22.00
C GLU A 184 -6.48 -3.51 22.39
N ALA A 185 -5.21 -3.32 22.01
CA ALA A 185 -4.49 -2.06 22.28
C ALA A 185 -5.17 -0.85 21.63
N TYR A 186 -5.67 -1.01 20.41
CA TYR A 186 -6.42 0.03 19.71
C TYR A 186 -7.73 0.35 20.44
N GLY A 187 -8.49 -0.67 20.87
CA GLY A 187 -9.74 -0.51 21.58
C GLY A 187 -9.57 0.19 22.93
N ILE A 188 -8.50 -0.11 23.66
CA ILE A 188 -8.15 0.58 24.91
C ILE A 188 -7.87 2.07 24.66
N MET A 189 -7.12 2.39 23.59
CA MET A 189 -6.75 3.78 23.28
C MET A 189 -7.90 4.60 22.68
N PHE A 190 -8.75 3.96 21.88
CA PHE A 190 -9.78 4.64 21.07
C PHE A 190 -11.13 3.91 21.13
N PRO A 191 -11.75 3.77 22.31
CA PRO A 191 -13.05 3.09 22.42
C PRO A 191 -14.11 3.80 21.58
N GLY A 192 -15.05 3.06 21.01
CA GLY A 192 -16.12 3.57 20.17
C GLY A 192 -15.69 4.04 18.76
N SER A 193 -14.40 3.97 18.43
CA SER A 193 -13.89 4.52 17.18
C SER A 193 -13.92 3.54 16.02
N LYS A 194 -13.70 4.06 14.78
CA LYS A 194 -13.62 3.26 13.57
C LYS A 194 -12.26 2.58 13.43
N VAL A 195 -12.26 1.30 13.06
CA VAL A 195 -11.04 0.51 12.81
C VAL A 195 -11.20 -0.42 11.62
N GLY A 196 -10.12 -0.69 10.90
CA GLY A 196 -10.03 -1.77 9.95
C GLY A 196 -9.43 -3.02 10.59
N LEU A 197 -9.82 -4.20 10.12
CA LEU A 197 -9.24 -5.46 10.55
C LEU A 197 -8.54 -6.13 9.36
N ARG A 198 -7.27 -6.52 9.55
CA ARG A 198 -6.57 -7.33 8.58
C ARG A 198 -6.63 -8.79 8.99
N PHE A 199 -7.31 -9.60 8.17
CA PHE A 199 -7.38 -11.04 8.35
C PHE A 199 -6.39 -11.79 7.44
N ASN A 200 -5.88 -12.89 7.96
CA ASN A 200 -5.24 -13.93 7.18
C ASN A 200 -6.30 -14.97 6.82
N PRO A 201 -6.70 -15.09 5.55
CA PRO A 201 -7.79 -15.98 5.16
C PRO A 201 -7.39 -17.45 5.09
N GLY A 202 -6.15 -17.82 5.47
CA GLY A 202 -5.63 -19.17 5.38
C GLY A 202 -5.24 -19.62 3.96
N LEU A 203 -5.47 -18.78 2.99
CA LEU A 203 -5.08 -18.97 1.59
C LEU A 203 -4.08 -17.92 1.19
N GLY A 204 -2.97 -18.33 0.59
CA GLY A 204 -1.95 -17.46 0.08
C GLY A 204 -1.45 -17.92 -1.28
N SER A 205 -0.85 -17.00 -1.99
CA SER A 205 -0.19 -17.22 -3.26
C SER A 205 1.24 -16.67 -3.20
N GLY A 206 2.18 -17.37 -3.79
CA GLY A 206 3.56 -16.92 -3.90
C GLY A 206 4.40 -17.93 -4.67
N GLY A 207 5.31 -17.45 -5.52
CA GLY A 207 6.24 -18.30 -6.26
C GLY A 207 7.26 -19.05 -5.38
N THR A 208 7.37 -18.66 -4.11
CA THR A 208 8.17 -19.33 -3.07
C THR A 208 7.45 -19.23 -1.73
N GLY A 209 7.72 -20.17 -0.79
CA GLY A 209 7.15 -20.10 0.56
C GLY A 209 7.41 -18.77 1.31
N LYS A 210 8.49 -18.08 0.96
CA LYS A 210 8.84 -16.77 1.55
C LYS A 210 7.98 -15.61 1.05
N THR A 211 7.32 -15.74 -0.10
CA THR A 211 6.46 -14.70 -0.69
C THR A 211 4.97 -14.96 -0.44
N ASN A 212 4.64 -16.09 0.19
CA ASN A 212 3.29 -16.40 0.61
C ASN A 212 3.02 -15.75 1.98
N VAL A 213 2.21 -14.70 2.00
CA VAL A 213 1.87 -13.93 3.23
C VAL A 213 0.41 -14.11 3.64
N GLY A 214 -0.31 -15.08 3.10
CA GLY A 214 -1.71 -15.37 3.39
C GLY A 214 -1.99 -16.83 3.78
N GLY A 215 -0.97 -17.65 4.01
CA GLY A 215 -1.13 -19.08 4.37
C GLY A 215 -1.00 -19.33 5.88
N PRO A 216 -1.15 -20.60 6.33
CA PRO A 216 -1.14 -20.99 7.75
C PRO A 216 0.16 -20.64 8.49
N SER A 217 1.28 -20.53 7.79
CA SER A 217 2.58 -20.17 8.35
C SER A 217 2.87 -18.67 8.33
N SER A 218 1.93 -17.85 7.86
CA SER A 218 2.11 -16.39 7.80
C SER A 218 1.80 -15.74 9.14
N SER A 219 2.69 -14.86 9.60
CA SER A 219 2.47 -14.01 10.79
C SER A 219 1.66 -12.75 10.50
N PHE A 220 1.18 -12.55 9.27
CA PHE A 220 0.48 -11.34 8.88
C PHE A 220 -1.03 -11.48 8.96
N GLY A 221 -1.65 -10.61 9.73
CA GLY A 221 -3.10 -10.56 9.89
C GLY A 221 -3.64 -11.50 10.98
N ILE A 222 -4.85 -11.23 11.46
CA ILE A 222 -5.58 -12.07 12.39
C ILE A 222 -5.94 -13.37 11.65
N TRP A 223 -5.57 -14.52 12.20
CA TRP A 223 -5.95 -15.80 11.64
C TRP A 223 -7.48 -15.96 11.61
N HIS A 224 -8.06 -16.36 10.50
CA HIS A 224 -9.51 -16.31 10.28
C HIS A 224 -10.33 -17.10 11.32
N GLU A 225 -9.77 -18.18 11.89
CA GLU A 225 -10.44 -18.93 12.97
C GLU A 225 -10.51 -18.16 14.30
N LEU A 226 -9.73 -17.07 14.44
CA LEU A 226 -9.79 -16.18 15.61
C LEU A 226 -10.86 -15.09 15.45
N LEU A 227 -11.74 -15.20 14.47
CA LEU A 227 -12.86 -14.28 14.26
C LEU A 227 -13.74 -14.10 15.51
N PRO A 228 -14.11 -15.17 16.28
CA PRO A 228 -14.89 -14.98 17.50
C PRO A 228 -14.19 -14.08 18.52
N GLN A 229 -12.90 -14.29 18.76
CA GLN A 229 -12.11 -13.46 19.69
C GLN A 229 -12.00 -11.99 19.19
N ALA A 230 -11.87 -11.80 17.87
CA ALA A 230 -11.87 -10.46 17.30
C ALA A 230 -13.20 -9.73 17.55
N LYS A 231 -14.34 -10.45 17.41
CA LYS A 231 -15.68 -9.91 17.71
C LYS A 231 -15.85 -9.54 19.19
N GLU A 232 -15.37 -10.38 20.10
CA GLU A 232 -15.40 -10.10 21.55
C GLU A 232 -14.64 -8.80 21.89
N ILE A 233 -13.49 -8.57 21.26
CA ILE A 233 -12.70 -7.35 21.47
C ILE A 233 -13.45 -6.14 20.89
N VAL A 234 -14.00 -6.27 19.69
CA VAL A 234 -14.78 -5.22 19.02
C VAL A 234 -15.97 -4.80 19.87
N GLU A 235 -16.73 -5.77 20.42
CA GLU A 235 -17.87 -5.52 21.28
C GLU A 235 -17.45 -4.88 22.62
N ARG A 236 -16.41 -5.43 23.28
CA ARG A 236 -15.89 -4.93 24.56
C ARG A 236 -15.51 -3.46 24.51
N HIS A 237 -14.92 -3.02 23.41
CA HIS A 237 -14.46 -1.64 23.22
C HIS A 237 -15.40 -0.80 22.36
N GLU A 238 -16.59 -1.31 22.02
CA GLU A 238 -17.59 -0.63 21.19
C GLU A 238 -17.04 -0.16 19.83
N LEU A 239 -16.06 -0.87 19.28
CA LEU A 239 -15.40 -0.47 18.04
C LEU A 239 -16.31 -0.63 16.81
N VAL A 240 -16.19 0.29 15.86
CA VAL A 240 -16.90 0.23 14.59
C VAL A 240 -15.96 -0.30 13.52
N VAL A 241 -16.13 -1.56 13.10
CA VAL A 241 -15.33 -2.14 12.02
C VAL A 241 -15.84 -1.63 10.69
N ASP A 242 -15.14 -0.65 10.10
CA ASP A 242 -15.53 -0.04 8.83
C ASP A 242 -14.75 -0.58 7.62
N ARG A 243 -13.71 -1.38 7.85
CA ARG A 243 -12.87 -1.96 6.79
C ARG A 243 -12.44 -3.38 7.12
N ILE A 244 -12.46 -4.24 6.10
CA ILE A 244 -11.77 -5.54 6.11
C ILE A 244 -10.62 -5.48 5.12
N HIS A 245 -9.46 -6.00 5.51
CA HIS A 245 -8.27 -6.12 4.69
C HIS A 245 -7.80 -7.57 4.65
N THR A 246 -7.56 -8.10 3.46
CA THR A 246 -6.90 -9.37 3.24
C THR A 246 -5.75 -9.19 2.26
N HIS A 247 -4.73 -10.04 2.33
CA HIS A 247 -3.62 -9.98 1.39
C HIS A 247 -3.05 -11.38 1.15
N ILE A 248 -3.10 -11.83 -0.10
CA ILE A 248 -2.71 -13.20 -0.49
C ILE A 248 -1.21 -13.39 -0.70
N GLY A 249 -0.43 -12.32 -0.75
CA GLY A 249 0.98 -12.37 -1.14
C GLY A 249 1.21 -11.93 -2.57
N SER A 250 1.88 -12.74 -3.37
CA SER A 250 2.20 -12.43 -4.77
C SER A 250 1.56 -13.45 -5.70
N GLY A 251 0.68 -13.02 -6.58
CA GLY A 251 0.02 -13.91 -7.51
C GLY A 251 -0.76 -13.21 -8.60
N SER A 252 -0.93 -13.93 -9.73
CA SER A 252 -1.66 -13.44 -10.90
C SER A 252 -2.76 -14.41 -11.34
N ASP A 253 -2.97 -15.47 -10.56
CA ASP A 253 -3.99 -16.47 -10.86
C ASP A 253 -5.39 -15.96 -10.52
N PRO A 254 -6.28 -15.76 -11.51
CA PRO A 254 -7.64 -15.29 -11.28
C PRO A 254 -8.45 -16.19 -10.33
N ALA A 255 -8.22 -17.51 -10.33
CA ALA A 255 -8.93 -18.44 -9.48
C ALA A 255 -8.59 -18.24 -7.99
N VAL A 256 -7.32 -17.95 -7.68
CA VAL A 256 -6.89 -17.60 -6.31
C VAL A 256 -7.53 -16.29 -5.87
N TRP A 257 -7.56 -15.29 -6.76
CA TRP A 257 -8.20 -13.99 -6.46
C TRP A 257 -9.71 -14.14 -6.22
N MET A 258 -10.40 -14.92 -7.05
CA MET A 258 -11.82 -15.23 -6.89
C MET A 258 -12.11 -15.86 -5.53
N LYS A 259 -11.37 -16.93 -5.19
CA LYS A 259 -11.53 -17.65 -3.92
C LYS A 259 -11.28 -16.75 -2.72
N THR A 260 -10.18 -15.98 -2.74
CA THR A 260 -9.84 -15.08 -1.63
C THR A 260 -10.85 -13.93 -1.51
N SER A 261 -11.35 -13.43 -2.63
CA SER A 261 -12.39 -12.37 -2.62
C SER A 261 -13.69 -12.89 -2.00
N GLY A 262 -14.11 -14.11 -2.32
CA GLY A 262 -15.25 -14.77 -1.67
C GLY A 262 -15.09 -14.87 -0.16
N MET A 263 -13.95 -15.43 0.30
CA MET A 263 -13.63 -15.53 1.73
C MET A 263 -13.60 -14.14 2.41
N SER A 264 -13.15 -13.12 1.71
CA SER A 264 -13.11 -11.75 2.23
C SER A 264 -14.50 -11.12 2.34
N LEU A 265 -15.39 -11.44 1.40
CA LEU A 265 -16.80 -11.04 1.49
C LEU A 265 -17.53 -11.72 2.66
N ASP A 266 -17.21 -12.99 2.93
CA ASP A 266 -17.75 -13.69 4.10
C ASP A 266 -17.33 -13.00 5.39
N LEU A 267 -16.06 -12.60 5.51
CA LEU A 267 -15.60 -11.78 6.64
C LEU A 267 -16.32 -10.42 6.74
N CYS A 268 -16.64 -9.78 5.61
CA CYS A 268 -17.41 -8.52 5.63
C CYS A 268 -18.83 -8.73 6.18
N ARG A 269 -19.47 -9.87 5.90
CA ARG A 269 -20.82 -10.19 6.40
C ARG A 269 -20.86 -10.34 7.93
N GLU A 270 -19.72 -10.67 8.52
CA GLU A 270 -19.58 -10.80 9.98
C GLU A 270 -19.57 -9.45 10.73
N PHE A 271 -19.35 -8.34 9.99
CA PHE A 271 -19.32 -6.98 10.53
C PHE A 271 -20.23 -6.05 9.72
N PRO A 272 -21.49 -5.83 10.15
CA PRO A 272 -22.48 -5.08 9.36
C PRO A 272 -22.11 -3.62 9.07
N THR A 273 -21.13 -3.07 9.78
CA THR A 273 -20.64 -1.70 9.64
C THR A 273 -19.53 -1.55 8.59
N VAL A 274 -19.12 -2.64 7.93
CA VAL A 274 -18.05 -2.61 6.91
C VAL A 274 -18.52 -1.90 5.65
N GLU A 275 -17.84 -0.83 5.32
CA GLU A 275 -18.05 -0.03 4.12
C GLU A 275 -16.98 -0.28 3.05
N THR A 276 -15.84 -0.85 3.44
CA THR A 276 -14.67 -0.99 2.56
C THR A 276 -14.04 -2.36 2.67
N LEU A 277 -13.84 -3.03 1.53
CA LEU A 277 -13.03 -4.24 1.44
C LEU A 277 -11.72 -3.95 0.70
N ASN A 278 -10.59 -4.25 1.35
CA ASN A 278 -9.26 -4.18 0.79
C ASN A 278 -8.74 -5.58 0.49
N LEU A 279 -8.64 -5.94 -0.77
CA LEU A 279 -8.13 -7.24 -1.22
C LEU A 279 -6.60 -7.32 -1.26
N GLY A 280 -5.91 -6.26 -0.84
CA GLY A 280 -4.46 -6.18 -0.93
C GLY A 280 -3.97 -6.01 -2.37
N GLY A 281 -2.85 -6.62 -2.67
CA GLY A 281 -2.21 -6.51 -3.96
C GLY A 281 -1.29 -7.71 -4.22
N GLY A 282 -0.14 -7.47 -4.84
CA GLY A 282 0.82 -8.53 -5.14
C GLY A 282 0.78 -8.99 -6.60
N TYR A 283 0.17 -8.19 -7.46
CA TYR A 283 0.16 -8.45 -8.90
C TYR A 283 1.58 -8.52 -9.47
N LYS A 284 1.87 -9.59 -10.21
CA LYS A 284 3.18 -9.78 -10.84
C LYS A 284 3.44 -8.71 -11.88
N VAL A 285 4.66 -8.19 -11.89
CA VAL A 285 5.13 -7.24 -12.90
C VAL A 285 6.32 -7.85 -13.62
N GLY A 286 6.26 -7.90 -14.95
CA GLY A 286 7.37 -8.31 -15.79
C GLY A 286 8.52 -7.31 -15.68
N ARG A 287 9.68 -7.78 -15.28
CA ARG A 287 10.92 -7.02 -15.15
C ARG A 287 11.82 -7.19 -16.38
N MET A 288 11.79 -8.36 -16.96
CA MET A 288 12.54 -8.75 -18.15
C MET A 288 11.63 -8.80 -19.37
N SER A 289 12.20 -8.77 -20.55
CA SER A 289 11.46 -8.80 -21.82
C SER A 289 10.58 -10.05 -21.99
N TYR A 290 11.01 -11.16 -21.43
CA TYR A 290 10.31 -12.45 -21.47
C TYR A 290 9.30 -12.64 -20.33
N GLU A 291 9.24 -11.74 -19.34
CA GLU A 291 8.29 -11.81 -18.24
C GLU A 291 7.01 -11.05 -18.56
N GLN A 292 5.88 -11.63 -18.21
CA GLN A 292 4.57 -11.00 -18.36
C GLN A 292 4.10 -10.34 -17.07
N SER A 293 3.53 -9.15 -17.19
CA SER A 293 2.81 -8.50 -16.10
C SER A 293 1.39 -9.06 -16.00
N THR A 294 0.85 -9.06 -14.79
CA THR A 294 -0.57 -9.41 -14.57
C THR A 294 -1.47 -8.45 -15.35
N ASP A 295 -2.39 -9.02 -16.12
CA ASP A 295 -3.50 -8.24 -16.68
C ASP A 295 -4.55 -8.02 -15.58
N LEU A 296 -4.71 -6.76 -15.19
CA LEU A 296 -5.63 -6.38 -14.13
C LEU A 296 -7.11 -6.56 -14.53
N GLN A 297 -7.41 -6.55 -15.84
CA GLN A 297 -8.78 -6.79 -16.33
C GLN A 297 -9.14 -8.27 -16.21
N VAL A 298 -8.21 -9.15 -16.56
CA VAL A 298 -8.41 -10.61 -16.47
C VAL A 298 -8.61 -11.05 -15.02
N VAL A 299 -7.88 -10.47 -14.08
CA VAL A 299 -8.04 -10.77 -12.65
C VAL A 299 -9.27 -10.09 -12.07
N GLY A 300 -9.50 -8.84 -12.42
CA GLY A 300 -10.54 -8.02 -11.79
C GLY A 300 -11.95 -8.30 -12.27
N SER A 301 -12.15 -8.68 -13.52
CA SER A 301 -13.50 -8.90 -14.05
C SER A 301 -14.27 -10.01 -13.32
N PRO A 302 -13.71 -11.19 -13.08
CA PRO A 302 -14.37 -12.21 -12.27
C PRO A 302 -14.62 -11.77 -10.83
N VAL A 303 -13.67 -11.04 -10.23
CA VAL A 303 -13.80 -10.52 -8.86
C VAL A 303 -14.95 -9.51 -8.79
N LYS A 304 -15.09 -8.63 -9.79
CA LYS A 304 -16.22 -7.69 -9.87
C LYS A 304 -17.57 -8.42 -9.81
N GLY A 305 -17.72 -9.52 -10.57
CA GLY A 305 -18.95 -10.31 -10.59
C GLY A 305 -19.33 -10.96 -9.25
N LEU A 306 -18.38 -11.13 -8.32
CA LEU A 306 -18.70 -11.60 -6.96
C LEU A 306 -19.38 -10.52 -6.10
N PHE A 307 -19.19 -9.26 -6.43
CA PHE A 307 -19.76 -8.13 -5.69
C PHE A 307 -21.13 -7.72 -6.21
N GLU A 308 -21.44 -8.06 -7.45
CA GLU A 308 -22.75 -7.84 -8.08
C GLU A 308 -23.78 -8.89 -7.66
#